data_aa4f7060899094a00bfdcd3ab5988217
#
_entry.id   aa4f7060899094a00bfdcd3ab5988217
#
_cell.length_a   1.000
_cell.length_b   1.000
_cell.length_c   1.000
_cell.angle_alpha   90.00
_cell.angle_beta   90.00
_cell.angle_gamma   90.00
#
_symmetry.space_group_name_H-M   'P 1'
#
loop_
_entity.id
_entity.type
_entity.pdbx_description
1 polymer ?
#
loop_
_entity_poly.entity_id
_entity_poly.type
_entity_poly.pdbx_seq_one_letter_code
_entity_poly.pdbx_strand_id
1 'polypeptide(L)'
;MGKQNHKLVETDGRKTPVALQVIRANRPNRMLQQRALLAGLLALALGCAASLAQSQEITVDADVVRGKYLLSAGGCISCHTAKEDDASPLAGGHALETPFGVFYSPNITPDPETGIGKWTDEEFVNAFWEGVGPGGRYYFPAFPYTSFTGISRQDLLAIKAYLFSLDPIRRDNQPHELAWYLDTRLAAAAWQLLFFDSERFMGDDAKGPVWNRGAYLVRHLGHCGECHTPRNSFGATISEQEMAGGIGPGDKKIPNISPHREDGIGRWAQDDVEIFLEIGMMPDGDFAGGSMTAVIDDNTAKLTPEDRAAITRYLRELPPRENYPQ
;
A
#
# COMPACT_ATOMS: atom_id res chain seq x y z
N MET A 1 -19.80 -39.35 -76.47
CA MET A 1 -21.02 -39.53 -77.30
C MET A 1 -21.79 -38.24 -77.19
N GLY A 2 -21.99 -37.49 -78.12
CA GLY A 2 -22.32 -37.23 -79.49
C GLY A 2 -22.50 -35.75 -79.56
N LYS A 3 -21.79 -35.09 -80.38
CA LYS A 3 -22.02 -34.71 -81.78
C LYS A 3 -23.17 -33.71 -81.99
N GLN A 4 -22.74 -32.57 -82.45
CA GLN A 4 -23.12 -31.89 -83.75
C GLN A 4 -24.34 -30.98 -83.64
N ASN A 5 -24.51 -29.86 -84.34
CA ASN A 5 -23.93 -29.32 -85.59
C ASN A 5 -24.27 -27.84 -85.74
N HIS A 6 -23.40 -27.16 -86.46
CA HIS A 6 -23.57 -26.04 -87.34
C HIS A 6 -24.97 -25.49 -87.66
N LYS A 7 -25.11 -24.15 -87.76
CA LYS A 7 -25.48 -23.48 -89.04
C LYS A 7 -25.04 -22.00 -89.01
N LEU A 8 -24.23 -21.67 -89.99
CA LEU A 8 -23.98 -20.34 -90.51
C LEU A 8 -25.25 -19.79 -91.19
N VAL A 9 -25.54 -18.54 -91.01
CA VAL A 9 -26.23 -17.77 -92.01
C VAL A 9 -25.60 -16.34 -92.06
N GLU A 10 -25.03 -16.11 -93.20
CA GLU A 10 -24.50 -14.86 -93.71
C GLU A 10 -25.69 -13.97 -94.15
N THR A 11 -25.66 -12.67 -93.96
CA THR A 11 -25.96 -11.55 -94.85
C THR A 11 -25.98 -10.26 -94.06
N ASP A 12 -25.32 -9.37 -94.44
CA ASP A 12 -25.43 -8.18 -95.32
C ASP A 12 -25.10 -6.85 -94.57
N GLY A 13 -24.20 -6.18 -95.15
CA GLY A 13 -23.56 -4.97 -94.66
C GLY A 13 -24.46 -3.73 -94.68
N ARG A 14 -24.28 -2.94 -93.65
CA ARG A 14 -24.35 -1.46 -93.73
C ARG A 14 -23.45 -0.83 -92.67
N LYS A 15 -22.46 -0.09 -93.10
CA LYS A 15 -21.60 0.75 -92.31
C LYS A 15 -22.37 1.97 -91.84
N THR A 16 -22.44 2.15 -90.52
CA THR A 16 -22.77 3.46 -89.94
C THR A 16 -21.60 3.88 -89.02
N PRO A 17 -21.19 5.14 -89.02
CA PRO A 17 -20.02 5.59 -88.26
C PRO A 17 -20.38 5.72 -86.78
N VAL A 18 -19.60 5.01 -85.97
CA VAL A 18 -19.66 5.09 -84.46
C VAL A 18 -18.95 6.37 -84.06
N ALA A 19 -19.72 7.31 -83.51
CA ALA A 19 -19.20 8.51 -82.87
C ALA A 19 -18.41 8.11 -81.62
N LEU A 20 -17.12 8.45 -81.57
CA LEU A 20 -16.28 8.28 -80.39
C LEU A 20 -16.74 9.23 -79.27
N GLN A 21 -17.45 8.72 -78.29
CA GLN A 21 -17.70 9.42 -77.04
C GLN A 21 -16.48 9.40 -76.17
N VAL A 22 -15.76 10.52 -76.05
CA VAL A 22 -14.62 10.72 -75.15
C VAL A 22 -15.18 10.80 -73.75
N ILE A 23 -15.07 9.72 -72.99
CA ILE A 23 -15.32 9.70 -71.55
C ILE A 23 -14.21 10.54 -70.88
N ARG A 24 -14.50 11.77 -70.49
CA ARG A 24 -13.65 12.58 -69.63
C ARG A 24 -13.61 11.91 -68.22
N ALA A 25 -12.55 11.22 -67.90
CA ALA A 25 -12.26 10.77 -66.58
C ALA A 25 -12.15 11.97 -65.64
N ASN A 26 -13.11 12.11 -64.73
CA ASN A 26 -13.12 13.11 -63.67
C ASN A 26 -11.98 12.76 -62.69
N ARG A 27 -10.83 13.42 -62.78
CA ARG A 27 -9.74 13.22 -61.85
C ARG A 27 -10.14 13.79 -60.47
N PRO A 28 -10.20 12.97 -59.42
CA PRO A 28 -10.55 13.49 -58.10
C PRO A 28 -9.49 14.51 -57.66
N ASN A 29 -10.00 15.62 -57.13
CA ASN A 29 -9.17 16.74 -56.69
C ASN A 29 -8.27 16.35 -55.55
N ARG A 30 -6.98 16.10 -55.81
CA ARG A 30 -5.96 15.63 -54.83
C ARG A 30 -5.89 16.53 -53.59
N MET A 31 -6.19 17.82 -53.70
CA MET A 31 -6.21 18.74 -52.55
C MET A 31 -7.36 18.44 -51.59
N LEU A 32 -8.53 18.02 -52.06
CA LEU A 32 -9.66 17.64 -51.19
C LEU A 32 -9.39 16.34 -50.44
N GLN A 33 -8.77 15.36 -51.10
CA GLN A 33 -8.39 14.11 -50.47
C GLN A 33 -7.28 14.28 -49.41
N GLN A 34 -6.27 15.15 -49.64
CA GLN A 34 -5.23 15.47 -48.67
C GLN A 34 -5.79 16.22 -47.45
N ARG A 35 -6.77 17.14 -47.65
CA ARG A 35 -7.41 17.83 -46.53
C ARG A 35 -8.28 16.90 -45.66
N ALA A 36 -8.98 15.96 -46.28
CA ALA A 36 -9.78 14.96 -45.57
C ALA A 36 -8.91 13.99 -44.75
N LEU A 37 -7.74 13.56 -45.27
CA LEU A 37 -6.77 12.72 -44.57
C LEU A 37 -6.12 13.44 -43.38
N LEU A 38 -5.74 14.71 -43.57
CA LEU A 38 -5.17 15.53 -42.48
C LEU A 38 -6.18 15.79 -41.35
N ALA A 39 -7.45 16.08 -41.70
CA ALA A 39 -8.51 16.26 -40.71
C ALA A 39 -8.81 14.98 -39.93
N GLY A 40 -8.77 13.81 -40.60
CA GLY A 40 -8.93 12.50 -39.95
C GLY A 40 -7.82 12.17 -39.00
N LEU A 41 -6.54 12.43 -39.36
CA LEU A 41 -5.38 12.21 -38.50
C LEU A 41 -5.38 13.14 -37.27
N LEU A 42 -5.80 14.39 -37.44
CA LEU A 42 -5.94 15.37 -36.36
C LEU A 42 -7.02 14.95 -35.34
N ALA A 43 -8.17 14.46 -35.85
CA ALA A 43 -9.25 13.96 -35.01
C ALA A 43 -8.85 12.67 -34.21
N LEU A 44 -8.09 11.79 -34.86
CA LEU A 44 -7.55 10.60 -34.17
C LEU A 44 -6.54 10.97 -33.08
N ALA A 45 -5.64 11.93 -33.34
CA ALA A 45 -4.66 12.40 -32.38
C ALA A 45 -5.31 13.10 -31.17
N LEU A 46 -6.34 13.89 -31.38
CA LEU A 46 -7.13 14.55 -30.33
C LEU A 46 -7.93 13.53 -29.51
N GLY A 47 -8.48 12.49 -30.14
CA GLY A 47 -9.19 11.40 -29.47
C GLY A 47 -8.27 10.56 -28.57
N CYS A 48 -7.06 10.24 -29.02
CA CYS A 48 -6.06 9.54 -28.20
C CYS A 48 -5.55 10.38 -27.02
N ALA A 49 -5.34 11.69 -27.21
CA ALA A 49 -4.91 12.58 -26.13
C ALA A 49 -5.96 12.74 -25.04
N ALA A 50 -7.24 12.83 -25.40
CA ALA A 50 -8.35 12.91 -24.45
C ALA A 50 -8.51 11.60 -23.66
N SER A 51 -8.30 10.42 -24.28
CA SER A 51 -8.36 9.13 -23.62
C SER A 51 -7.20 8.92 -22.63
N LEU A 52 -6.00 9.43 -22.91
CA LEU A 52 -4.85 9.37 -22.02
C LEU A 52 -5.02 10.31 -20.82
N ALA A 53 -5.59 11.50 -21.01
CA ALA A 53 -5.88 12.42 -19.92
C ALA A 53 -6.93 11.85 -18.94
N GLN A 54 -7.97 11.20 -19.47
CA GLN A 54 -9.03 10.60 -18.68
C GLN A 54 -8.57 9.37 -17.87
N SER A 55 -7.62 8.58 -18.41
CA SER A 55 -7.01 7.48 -17.68
C SER A 55 -6.06 7.94 -16.55
N GLN A 56 -5.45 9.12 -16.69
CA GLN A 56 -4.58 9.70 -15.69
C GLN A 56 -5.35 10.26 -14.48
N GLU A 57 -6.52 10.88 -14.69
CA GLU A 57 -7.42 11.30 -13.61
C GLU A 57 -7.97 10.11 -12.81
N ILE A 58 -8.37 9.03 -13.49
CA ILE A 58 -8.88 7.81 -12.83
C ILE A 58 -7.78 7.13 -11.99
N THR A 59 -6.53 7.14 -12.42
CA THR A 59 -5.43 6.53 -11.65
C THR A 59 -5.05 7.35 -10.42
N VAL A 60 -5.09 8.66 -10.48
CA VAL A 60 -4.79 9.53 -9.32
C VAL A 60 -5.85 9.35 -8.23
N ASP A 61 -7.14 9.32 -8.59
CA ASP A 61 -8.22 9.08 -7.64
C ASP A 61 -8.18 7.66 -7.05
N ALA A 62 -7.88 6.66 -7.86
CA ALA A 62 -7.71 5.27 -7.42
C ALA A 62 -6.54 5.11 -6.43
N ASP A 63 -5.43 5.80 -6.66
CA ASP A 63 -4.27 5.77 -5.76
C ASP A 63 -4.58 6.47 -4.43
N VAL A 64 -5.32 7.57 -4.43
CA VAL A 64 -5.77 8.25 -3.20
C VAL A 64 -6.70 7.34 -2.39
N VAL A 65 -7.68 6.69 -3.03
CA VAL A 65 -8.60 5.75 -2.36
C VAL A 65 -7.83 4.56 -1.78
N ARG A 66 -6.92 3.96 -2.57
CA ARG A 66 -6.04 2.89 -2.13
C ARG A 66 -5.16 3.34 -0.95
N GLY A 67 -4.55 4.51 -1.07
CA GLY A 67 -3.68 5.08 -0.04
C GLY A 67 -4.41 5.30 1.30
N LYS A 68 -5.65 5.78 1.27
CA LYS A 68 -6.49 5.89 2.46
C LYS A 68 -6.70 4.55 3.15
N TYR A 69 -7.01 3.52 2.39
CA TYR A 69 -7.17 2.16 2.91
C TYR A 69 -5.88 1.62 3.53
N LEU A 70 -4.75 1.77 2.82
CA LEU A 70 -3.44 1.30 3.29
C LEU A 70 -2.95 2.08 4.52
N LEU A 71 -3.20 3.38 4.58
CA LEU A 71 -2.89 4.20 5.76
C LEU A 71 -3.66 3.72 7.00
N SER A 72 -4.94 3.37 6.84
CA SER A 72 -5.73 2.76 7.92
C SER A 72 -5.16 1.39 8.29
N ALA A 73 -4.88 0.53 7.31
CA ALA A 73 -4.27 -0.79 7.53
C ALA A 73 -2.88 -0.71 8.21
N GLY A 74 -2.15 0.38 8.00
CA GLY A 74 -0.86 0.66 8.66
C GLY A 74 -0.96 1.33 10.02
N GLY A 75 -2.17 1.64 10.52
CA GLY A 75 -2.37 2.27 11.83
C GLY A 75 -1.75 3.66 11.98
N CYS A 76 -1.50 4.38 10.87
CA CYS A 76 -0.79 5.67 10.92
C CYS A 76 -1.50 6.71 11.79
N ILE A 77 -2.84 6.73 11.78
CA ILE A 77 -3.67 7.69 12.53
C ILE A 77 -3.43 7.57 14.04
N SER A 78 -3.43 6.37 14.60
CA SER A 78 -3.32 6.15 16.03
C SER A 78 -1.97 6.58 16.59
N CYS A 79 -0.90 6.52 15.79
CA CYS A 79 0.42 7.01 16.19
C CYS A 79 0.65 8.48 15.84
N HIS A 80 0.13 8.98 14.72
CA HIS A 80 0.40 10.35 14.26
C HIS A 80 -0.70 11.36 14.62
N THR A 81 -1.56 11.03 15.59
CA THR A 81 -2.55 11.95 16.14
C THR A 81 -2.36 12.02 17.67
N ALA A 82 -2.23 13.22 18.20
CA ALA A 82 -2.15 13.41 19.65
C ALA A 82 -3.44 12.96 20.34
N LYS A 83 -3.39 12.73 21.65
CA LYS A 83 -4.52 12.19 22.42
C LYS A 83 -5.46 13.26 22.99
N GLU A 84 -5.20 14.54 22.73
CA GLU A 84 -6.09 15.62 23.11
C GLU A 84 -7.41 15.54 22.33
N ASP A 85 -8.53 15.89 22.95
CA ASP A 85 -9.89 15.74 22.38
C ASP A 85 -10.10 16.50 21.06
N ASP A 86 -9.33 17.58 20.82
CA ASP A 86 -9.39 18.42 19.63
C ASP A 86 -8.17 18.25 18.70
N ALA A 87 -7.41 17.17 18.89
CA ALA A 87 -6.21 16.94 18.10
C ALA A 87 -6.52 16.75 16.62
N SER A 88 -5.78 17.47 15.78
CA SER A 88 -5.87 17.33 14.34
C SER A 88 -5.27 15.99 13.89
N PRO A 89 -5.99 15.17 13.10
CA PRO A 89 -5.49 13.89 12.62
C PRO A 89 -4.19 14.04 11.84
N LEU A 90 -3.25 13.13 12.07
CA LEU A 90 -1.96 13.04 11.38
C LEU A 90 -1.01 14.22 11.59
N ALA A 91 -1.37 15.18 12.46
CA ALA A 91 -0.52 16.32 12.78
C ALA A 91 0.54 16.02 13.85
N GLY A 92 0.71 14.76 14.25
CA GLY A 92 1.72 14.32 15.22
C GLY A 92 1.38 14.63 16.67
N GLY A 93 2.39 14.54 17.54
CA GLY A 93 2.27 14.89 18.96
C GLY A 93 1.87 13.72 19.88
N HIS A 94 1.65 12.52 19.35
CA HIS A 94 1.42 11.36 20.21
C HIS A 94 2.70 10.95 20.92
N ALA A 95 2.64 10.82 22.25
CA ALA A 95 3.73 10.36 23.08
C ALA A 95 3.74 8.82 23.13
N LEU A 96 4.82 8.20 22.65
CA LEU A 96 5.08 6.77 22.75
C LEU A 96 6.09 6.53 23.85
N GLU A 97 5.62 6.06 24.99
CA GLU A 97 6.46 5.68 26.13
C GLU A 97 7.18 4.36 25.83
N THR A 98 8.48 4.33 26.09
CA THR A 98 9.33 3.14 25.92
C THR A 98 10.33 3.02 27.06
N PRO A 99 10.99 1.87 27.26
CA PRO A 99 12.08 1.74 28.22
C PRO A 99 13.29 2.67 27.95
N PHE A 100 13.37 3.27 26.77
CA PHE A 100 14.45 4.17 26.33
C PHE A 100 14.11 5.65 26.50
N GLY A 101 12.87 5.97 26.88
CA GLY A 101 12.31 7.31 26.99
C GLY A 101 11.06 7.51 26.15
N VAL A 102 10.65 8.76 25.98
CA VAL A 102 9.43 9.13 25.26
C VAL A 102 9.77 9.58 23.84
N PHE A 103 9.16 8.92 22.85
CA PHE A 103 9.21 9.36 21.45
C PHE A 103 7.92 10.10 21.12
N TYR A 104 8.04 11.24 20.48
CA TYR A 104 6.88 11.99 19.97
C TYR A 104 6.74 11.78 18.47
N SER A 105 5.55 11.39 18.04
CA SER A 105 5.25 11.21 16.61
C SER A 105 5.30 12.56 15.88
N PRO A 106 5.91 12.62 14.68
CA PRO A 106 5.93 13.85 13.91
C PRO A 106 4.62 14.10 13.16
N ASN A 107 4.44 15.37 12.74
CA ASN A 107 3.44 15.77 11.78
C ASN A 107 3.73 15.12 10.40
N ILE A 108 2.77 14.36 9.86
CA ILE A 108 2.85 13.74 8.54
C ILE A 108 1.82 14.30 7.56
N THR A 109 1.17 15.42 7.90
CA THR A 109 0.34 16.16 6.92
C THR A 109 1.22 16.82 5.85
N PRO A 110 0.65 17.24 4.71
CA PRO A 110 1.42 17.87 3.64
C PRO A 110 1.82 19.33 3.93
N ASP A 111 1.97 19.70 5.21
CA ASP A 111 2.50 21.01 5.58
C ASP A 111 3.99 21.11 5.17
N PRO A 112 4.39 22.16 4.43
CA PRO A 112 5.74 22.27 3.91
C PRO A 112 6.79 22.66 4.96
N GLU A 113 6.39 23.16 6.14
CA GLU A 113 7.31 23.64 7.17
C GLU A 113 7.47 22.64 8.31
N THR A 114 6.39 22.03 8.76
CA THR A 114 6.36 21.15 9.94
C THR A 114 6.03 19.70 9.61
N GLY A 115 5.48 19.44 8.42
CA GLY A 115 5.07 18.11 7.96
C GLY A 115 5.98 17.56 6.85
N ILE A 116 5.38 16.76 5.97
CA ILE A 116 6.09 16.08 4.87
C ILE A 116 5.87 16.72 3.50
N GLY A 117 5.28 17.92 3.43
CA GLY A 117 4.86 18.56 2.18
C GLY A 117 5.97 18.86 1.16
N LYS A 118 7.25 18.87 1.58
CA LYS A 118 8.40 19.02 0.69
C LYS A 118 9.07 17.70 0.30
N TRP A 119 8.61 16.56 0.80
CA TRP A 119 9.27 15.30 0.56
C TRP A 119 9.06 14.80 -0.87
N THR A 120 10.13 14.41 -1.51
CA THR A 120 10.09 13.69 -2.79
C THR A 120 9.54 12.27 -2.58
N ASP A 121 9.20 11.58 -3.67
CA ASP A 121 8.78 10.18 -3.62
C ASP A 121 9.89 9.28 -3.07
N GLU A 122 11.14 9.55 -3.47
CA GLU A 122 12.30 8.79 -3.02
C GLU A 122 12.56 8.97 -1.52
N GLU A 123 12.48 10.20 -1.01
CA GLU A 123 12.63 10.46 0.42
C GLU A 123 11.55 9.78 1.25
N PHE A 124 10.30 9.78 0.76
CA PHE A 124 9.20 9.08 1.41
C PHE A 124 9.44 7.57 1.42
N VAL A 125 9.76 6.97 0.28
CA VAL A 125 10.05 5.54 0.17
C VAL A 125 11.24 5.14 1.03
N ASN A 126 12.33 5.91 1.02
CA ASN A 126 13.53 5.64 1.82
C ASN A 126 13.26 5.69 3.33
N ALA A 127 12.36 6.57 3.78
CA ALA A 127 11.96 6.62 5.18
C ALA A 127 11.40 5.28 5.66
N PHE A 128 10.56 4.65 4.84
CA PHE A 128 9.94 3.36 5.15
C PHE A 128 10.87 2.17 4.90
N TRP A 129 11.63 2.21 3.81
CA TRP A 129 12.45 1.09 3.38
C TRP A 129 13.77 0.99 4.13
N GLU A 130 14.40 2.13 4.38
CA GLU A 130 15.75 2.20 4.93
C GLU A 130 15.78 2.88 6.32
N GLY A 131 14.64 3.34 6.84
CA GLY A 131 14.61 4.10 8.08
C GLY A 131 15.44 5.40 8.01
N VAL A 132 15.57 6.00 6.81
CA VAL A 132 16.38 7.19 6.57
C VAL A 132 15.52 8.26 5.90
N GLY A 133 15.36 9.39 6.57
CA GLY A 133 14.60 10.53 6.06
C GLY A 133 15.45 11.53 5.29
N PRO A 134 14.84 12.66 4.87
CA PRO A 134 15.52 13.72 4.14
C PRO A 134 16.82 14.17 4.82
N GLY A 135 17.83 14.45 4.00
CA GLY A 135 19.14 14.84 4.49
C GLY A 135 19.95 13.73 5.17
N GLY A 136 19.59 12.45 4.98
CA GLY A 136 20.33 11.32 5.55
C GLY A 136 20.07 11.11 7.04
N ARG A 137 18.91 11.57 7.53
CA ARG A 137 18.53 11.45 8.95
C ARG A 137 18.10 10.02 9.27
N TYR A 138 18.86 9.30 10.07
CA TYR A 138 18.48 7.99 10.61
C TYR A 138 17.32 8.12 11.60
N TYR A 139 16.31 7.26 11.46
CA TYR A 139 15.20 7.18 12.39
C TYR A 139 15.46 6.16 13.49
N PHE A 140 14.87 6.41 14.66
CA PHE A 140 14.78 5.39 15.70
C PHE A 140 13.73 4.34 15.34
N PRO A 141 13.89 3.07 15.79
CA PRO A 141 12.94 2.01 15.48
C PRO A 141 11.57 2.15 16.17
N ALA A 142 11.33 3.24 16.90
CA ALA A 142 10.00 3.68 17.31
C ALA A 142 9.11 4.01 16.08
N PHE A 143 9.69 4.44 14.96
CA PHE A 143 9.08 4.35 13.64
C PHE A 143 9.38 2.96 13.09
N PRO A 144 8.35 2.07 12.89
CA PRO A 144 8.58 0.65 12.64
C PRO A 144 9.04 0.35 11.19
N TYR A 145 10.10 1.05 10.73
CA TYR A 145 10.69 0.80 9.41
C TYR A 145 11.22 -0.63 9.26
N THR A 146 11.56 -1.29 10.39
CA THR A 146 11.93 -2.70 10.45
C THR A 146 10.86 -3.63 9.87
N SER A 147 9.60 -3.29 10.07
CA SER A 147 8.46 -3.96 9.44
C SER A 147 8.10 -3.34 8.09
N PHE A 148 8.06 -2.03 8.01
CA PHE A 148 7.65 -1.30 6.82
C PHE A 148 8.58 -1.47 5.61
N THR A 149 9.82 -1.91 5.81
CA THR A 149 10.78 -2.21 4.74
C THR A 149 10.22 -3.17 3.69
N GLY A 150 9.30 -4.07 4.06
CA GLY A 150 8.63 -5.00 3.15
C GLY A 150 7.44 -4.41 2.37
N ILE A 151 7.00 -3.18 2.64
CA ILE A 151 5.88 -2.57 1.90
C ILE A 151 6.31 -2.28 0.46
N SER A 152 5.43 -2.61 -0.50
CA SER A 152 5.71 -2.35 -1.91
C SER A 152 5.82 -0.83 -2.18
N ARG A 153 6.69 -0.45 -3.15
CA ARG A 153 6.80 0.95 -3.58
C ARG A 153 5.46 1.53 -4.02
N GLN A 154 4.66 0.73 -4.72
CA GLN A 154 3.35 1.15 -5.19
C GLN A 154 2.43 1.51 -4.01
N ASP A 155 2.42 0.71 -2.96
CA ASP A 155 1.61 0.96 -1.77
C ASP A 155 2.10 2.18 -0.99
N LEU A 156 3.41 2.37 -0.87
CA LEU A 156 3.98 3.56 -0.25
C LEU A 156 3.60 4.83 -1.00
N LEU A 157 3.68 4.82 -2.33
CA LEU A 157 3.29 5.96 -3.15
C LEU A 157 1.78 6.24 -3.10
N ALA A 158 0.94 5.20 -3.00
CA ALA A 158 -0.48 5.36 -2.77
C ALA A 158 -0.77 6.01 -1.39
N ILE A 159 -0.09 5.56 -0.32
CA ILE A 159 -0.18 6.19 1.00
C ILE A 159 0.25 7.67 0.93
N LYS A 160 1.36 7.96 0.25
CA LYS A 160 1.81 9.34 0.03
C LYS A 160 0.77 10.16 -0.73
N ALA A 161 0.20 9.63 -1.81
CA ALA A 161 -0.83 10.31 -2.59
C ALA A 161 -2.04 10.71 -1.72
N TYR A 162 -2.49 9.80 -0.84
CA TYR A 162 -3.54 10.12 0.10
C TYR A 162 -3.12 11.20 1.11
N LEU A 163 -1.94 11.09 1.73
CA LEU A 163 -1.45 12.10 2.67
C LEU A 163 -1.34 13.48 2.02
N PHE A 164 -0.91 13.54 0.75
CA PHE A 164 -0.78 14.80 0.00
C PHE A 164 -2.12 15.35 -0.53
N SER A 165 -3.20 14.57 -0.46
CA SER A 165 -4.56 15.03 -0.75
C SER A 165 -5.25 15.69 0.45
N LEU A 166 -4.65 15.60 1.65
CA LEU A 166 -5.18 16.20 2.87
C LEU A 166 -4.83 17.68 2.98
N ASP A 167 -5.59 18.41 3.80
CA ASP A 167 -5.24 19.79 4.14
C ASP A 167 -3.94 19.84 4.96
N PRO A 168 -3.01 20.76 4.65
CA PRO A 168 -1.81 20.94 5.44
C PRO A 168 -2.14 21.52 6.82
N ILE A 169 -1.60 20.91 7.87
CA ILE A 169 -1.78 21.36 9.25
C ILE A 169 -0.43 21.78 9.80
N ARG A 170 -0.27 23.04 10.17
CA ARG A 170 0.94 23.54 10.80
C ARG A 170 0.96 23.20 12.29
N ARG A 171 1.83 22.27 12.68
CA ARG A 171 2.14 21.90 14.05
C ARG A 171 3.60 21.57 14.19
N ASP A 172 4.32 22.26 15.05
CA ASP A 172 5.73 22.02 15.30
C ASP A 172 5.95 20.64 15.95
N ASN A 173 6.95 19.92 15.47
CA ASN A 173 7.30 18.62 16.00
C ASN A 173 8.01 18.78 17.36
N GLN A 174 7.60 17.95 18.31
CA GLN A 174 8.23 17.91 19.63
C GLN A 174 9.55 17.11 19.59
N PRO A 175 10.60 17.56 20.28
CA PRO A 175 11.80 16.77 20.48
C PRO A 175 11.49 15.53 21.34
N HIS A 176 12.19 14.43 21.08
CA HIS A 176 12.08 13.23 21.90
C HIS A 176 12.68 13.48 23.29
N GLU A 177 12.16 12.78 24.30
CA GLU A 177 12.68 12.80 25.67
C GLU A 177 13.47 11.51 25.93
N LEU A 178 14.70 11.45 25.45
CA LEU A 178 15.58 10.30 25.55
C LEU A 178 16.77 10.56 26.47
N ALA A 179 17.41 9.50 26.95
CA ALA A 179 18.69 9.65 27.61
C ALA A 179 19.70 10.31 26.63
N TRP A 180 20.50 11.24 27.10
CA TRP A 180 21.41 12.08 26.28
C TRP A 180 22.32 11.29 25.33
N TYR A 181 22.74 10.09 25.71
CA TYR A 181 23.59 9.21 24.89
C TYR A 181 22.79 8.46 23.81
N LEU A 182 21.47 8.37 23.93
CA LEU A 182 20.57 7.81 22.91
C LEU A 182 20.00 8.88 21.99
N ASP A 183 19.89 10.12 22.46
CA ASP A 183 19.32 11.23 21.67
C ASP A 183 20.29 11.76 20.60
N THR A 184 20.83 10.83 19.83
CA THR A 184 21.73 11.14 18.72
C THR A 184 21.39 10.33 17.49
N ARG A 185 21.53 10.93 16.31
CA ARG A 185 21.36 10.21 15.03
C ARG A 185 22.42 9.11 14.84
N LEU A 186 23.55 9.23 15.49
CA LEU A 186 24.59 8.19 15.48
C LEU A 186 24.12 6.93 16.25
N ALA A 187 23.42 7.11 17.36
CA ALA A 187 22.84 5.99 18.09
C ALA A 187 21.79 5.24 17.24
N ALA A 188 20.93 5.97 16.53
CA ALA A 188 19.98 5.37 15.60
C ALA A 188 20.68 4.63 14.45
N ALA A 189 21.73 5.20 13.86
CA ALA A 189 22.53 4.57 12.81
C ALA A 189 23.24 3.30 13.30
N ALA A 190 23.82 3.33 14.50
CA ALA A 190 24.48 2.17 15.12
C ALA A 190 23.46 1.05 15.39
N TRP A 191 22.26 1.39 15.89
CA TRP A 191 21.20 0.43 16.09
C TRP A 191 20.78 -0.25 14.77
N GLN A 192 20.59 0.54 13.70
CA GLN A 192 20.29 -0.01 12.38
C GLN A 192 21.36 -0.98 11.88
N LEU A 193 22.61 -0.59 11.99
CA LEU A 193 23.74 -1.44 11.55
C LEU A 193 23.77 -2.81 12.25
N LEU A 194 23.30 -2.88 13.50
CA LEU A 194 23.35 -4.08 14.31
C LEU A 194 22.09 -4.96 14.21
N PHE A 195 20.94 -4.35 13.97
CA PHE A 195 19.65 -5.02 14.17
C PHE A 195 18.66 -4.87 13.01
N PHE A 196 19.00 -4.13 11.96
CA PHE A 196 18.11 -3.93 10.83
C PHE A 196 18.64 -4.60 9.57
N ASP A 197 17.79 -5.40 8.96
CA ASP A 197 18.00 -5.97 7.64
C ASP A 197 16.92 -5.44 6.69
N SER A 198 17.34 -4.81 5.60
CA SER A 198 16.45 -4.16 4.65
C SER A 198 16.00 -5.16 3.59
N GLU A 199 14.94 -5.91 3.88
CA GLU A 199 14.37 -6.90 2.97
C GLU A 199 12.99 -6.48 2.44
N ARG A 200 12.76 -6.68 1.14
CA ARG A 200 11.45 -6.47 0.50
C ARG A 200 10.62 -7.74 0.56
N PHE A 201 9.33 -7.59 0.81
CA PHE A 201 8.43 -8.74 0.78
C PHE A 201 8.31 -9.32 -0.63
N MET A 202 8.68 -10.57 -0.80
CA MET A 202 8.64 -11.27 -2.08
C MET A 202 7.50 -12.30 -2.18
N GLY A 203 6.77 -12.54 -1.09
CA GLY A 203 5.81 -13.63 -1.02
C GLY A 203 6.46 -15.02 -1.03
N ASP A 204 5.64 -16.03 -0.84
CA ASP A 204 6.03 -17.45 -0.92
C ASP A 204 5.20 -18.12 -2.01
N ASP A 205 5.84 -18.54 -3.10
CA ASP A 205 5.20 -19.19 -4.24
C ASP A 205 4.56 -20.55 -3.87
N ALA A 206 5.03 -21.19 -2.80
CA ALA A 206 4.43 -22.43 -2.28
C ALA A 206 3.12 -22.18 -1.50
N LYS A 207 2.85 -20.95 -1.13
CA LYS A 207 1.63 -20.52 -0.43
C LYS A 207 0.70 -19.80 -1.42
N GLY A 208 -0.57 -19.90 -1.21
CA GLY A 208 -1.54 -19.22 -2.08
C GLY A 208 -1.60 -17.69 -1.86
N PRO A 209 -2.30 -16.95 -2.74
CA PRO A 209 -2.36 -15.49 -2.68
C PRO A 209 -2.98 -14.96 -1.38
N VAL A 210 -3.95 -15.67 -0.80
CA VAL A 210 -4.58 -15.28 0.49
C VAL A 210 -3.56 -15.32 1.62
N TRP A 211 -2.74 -16.37 1.71
CA TRP A 211 -1.69 -16.47 2.72
C TRP A 211 -0.66 -15.37 2.55
N ASN A 212 -0.20 -15.13 1.31
CA ASN A 212 0.78 -14.08 1.02
C ASN A 212 0.23 -12.68 1.34
N ARG A 213 -1.06 -12.44 1.08
CA ARG A 213 -1.72 -11.21 1.50
C ARG A 213 -1.73 -11.05 3.02
N GLY A 214 -2.05 -12.12 3.75
CA GLY A 214 -2.00 -12.15 5.21
C GLY A 214 -0.60 -11.89 5.75
N ALA A 215 0.43 -12.54 5.18
CA ALA A 215 1.83 -12.33 5.53
C ALA A 215 2.24 -10.86 5.34
N TYR A 216 1.88 -10.26 4.20
CA TYR A 216 2.14 -8.86 3.91
C TYR A 216 1.48 -7.91 4.92
N LEU A 217 0.22 -8.17 5.26
CA LEU A 217 -0.53 -7.36 6.23
C LEU A 217 0.05 -7.50 7.63
N VAL A 218 0.32 -8.73 8.10
CA VAL A 218 0.75 -9.00 9.47
C VAL A 218 2.19 -8.56 9.72
N ARG A 219 3.10 -8.89 8.79
CA ARG A 219 4.54 -8.62 8.99
C ARG A 219 4.96 -7.21 8.65
N HIS A 220 4.30 -6.63 7.63
CA HIS A 220 4.75 -5.36 7.07
C HIS A 220 3.77 -4.23 7.34
N LEU A 221 2.63 -4.18 6.64
CA LEU A 221 1.76 -3.02 6.71
C LEU A 221 1.13 -2.83 8.09
N GLY A 222 0.52 -3.89 8.67
CA GLY A 222 -0.08 -3.87 9.99
C GLY A 222 0.91 -4.09 11.13
N HIS A 223 2.16 -4.47 10.83
CA HIS A 223 3.31 -4.62 11.74
C HIS A 223 3.00 -5.24 13.11
N CYS A 224 2.13 -6.25 13.15
CA CYS A 224 1.65 -6.90 14.38
C CYS A 224 2.80 -7.40 15.28
N GLY A 225 3.89 -7.86 14.64
CA GLY A 225 5.10 -8.32 15.31
C GLY A 225 5.80 -7.26 16.15
N GLU A 226 5.58 -5.97 15.89
CA GLU A 226 6.20 -4.90 16.69
C GLU A 226 5.74 -4.91 18.15
N CYS A 227 4.51 -5.35 18.38
CA CYS A 227 3.98 -5.55 19.73
C CYS A 227 4.00 -7.02 20.16
N HIS A 228 3.60 -7.93 19.26
CA HIS A 228 3.38 -9.34 19.59
C HIS A 228 4.62 -10.24 19.49
N THR A 229 5.80 -9.67 19.27
CA THR A 229 7.09 -10.38 19.31
C THR A 229 7.94 -9.83 20.45
N PRO A 230 8.57 -10.68 21.27
CA PRO A 230 9.40 -10.21 22.38
C PRO A 230 10.63 -9.47 21.83
N ARG A 231 11.20 -8.60 22.68
CA ARG A 231 12.35 -7.77 22.34
C ARG A 231 13.54 -8.09 23.24
N ASN A 232 14.74 -7.95 22.69
CA ASN A 232 15.97 -8.00 23.47
C ASN A 232 16.20 -6.68 24.24
N SER A 233 17.27 -6.63 25.05
CA SER A 233 17.62 -5.45 25.84
C SER A 233 17.94 -4.18 25.04
N PHE A 234 18.12 -4.29 23.72
CA PHE A 234 18.34 -3.17 22.81
C PHE A 234 17.07 -2.76 22.08
N GLY A 235 15.93 -3.38 22.41
CA GLY A 235 14.64 -3.09 21.78
C GLY A 235 14.42 -3.73 20.42
N ALA A 236 15.34 -4.55 19.92
CA ALA A 236 15.17 -5.31 18.69
C ALA A 236 14.29 -6.54 18.92
N THR A 237 13.42 -6.87 17.96
CA THR A 237 12.58 -8.06 18.02
C THR A 237 13.40 -9.35 17.95
N ILE A 238 12.96 -10.38 18.65
CA ILE A 238 13.57 -11.73 18.63
C ILE A 238 12.80 -12.55 17.60
N SER A 239 13.31 -12.61 16.37
CA SER A 239 12.63 -13.21 15.22
C SER A 239 12.27 -14.69 15.39
N GLU A 240 13.08 -15.45 16.15
CA GLU A 240 12.82 -16.84 16.47
C GLU A 240 11.56 -17.04 17.34
N GLN A 241 11.12 -15.95 17.98
CA GLN A 241 9.93 -15.90 18.85
C GLN A 241 8.81 -15.04 18.23
N GLU A 242 8.77 -14.97 16.91
CA GLU A 242 7.74 -14.22 16.19
C GLU A 242 6.33 -14.56 16.70
N MET A 243 5.57 -13.54 17.09
CA MET A 243 4.19 -13.61 17.61
C MET A 243 4.02 -14.36 18.96
N ALA A 244 5.10 -14.64 19.68
CA ALA A 244 5.07 -15.32 21.00
C ALA A 244 4.63 -14.39 22.16
N GLY A 245 4.14 -13.19 21.86
CA GLY A 245 3.81 -12.19 22.87
C GLY A 245 5.04 -11.42 23.36
N GLY A 246 4.85 -10.59 24.36
CA GLY A 246 5.92 -9.75 24.89
C GLY A 246 5.49 -8.89 26.07
N ILE A 247 6.33 -7.92 26.39
CA ILE A 247 6.04 -6.89 27.39
C ILE A 247 5.99 -5.53 26.66
N GLY A 248 4.89 -4.84 26.84
CA GLY A 248 4.67 -3.49 26.32
C GLY A 248 5.00 -2.41 27.33
N PRO A 249 4.71 -1.15 26.98
CA PRO A 249 4.90 -0.01 27.88
C PRO A 249 4.22 -0.21 29.25
N GLY A 250 4.93 0.14 30.33
CA GLY A 250 4.42 0.01 31.69
C GLY A 250 4.28 -1.45 32.15
N ASP A 251 5.15 -2.32 31.70
CA ASP A 251 5.21 -3.76 32.02
C ASP A 251 3.91 -4.52 31.73
N LYS A 252 3.11 -4.03 30.78
CA LYS A 252 1.88 -4.68 30.37
C LYS A 252 2.17 -5.88 29.48
N LYS A 253 1.61 -7.02 29.85
CA LYS A 253 1.72 -8.24 29.04
C LYS A 253 1.00 -8.06 27.71
N ILE A 254 1.74 -8.31 26.62
CA ILE A 254 1.19 -8.39 25.26
C ILE A 254 0.96 -9.87 24.93
N PRO A 255 -0.26 -10.25 24.50
CA PRO A 255 -0.61 -11.65 24.28
C PRO A 255 0.21 -12.30 23.14
N ASN A 256 0.43 -13.60 23.28
CA ASN A 256 0.87 -14.46 22.20
C ASN A 256 -0.28 -14.65 21.19
N ILE A 257 -0.01 -14.38 19.93
CA ILE A 257 -0.96 -14.56 18.83
C ILE A 257 -0.50 -15.62 17.83
N SER A 258 0.51 -16.43 18.18
CA SER A 258 0.84 -17.62 17.41
C SER A 258 -0.25 -18.70 17.57
N PRO A 259 -0.29 -19.74 16.70
CA PRO A 259 -1.27 -20.80 16.81
C PRO A 259 -0.97 -21.82 17.92
N HIS A 260 -0.25 -21.39 18.98
CA HIS A 260 -0.04 -22.24 20.14
C HIS A 260 -1.35 -22.45 20.91
N ARG A 261 -1.65 -23.69 21.28
CA ARG A 261 -2.99 -24.06 21.81
C ARG A 261 -3.25 -23.52 23.21
N GLU A 262 -2.21 -23.46 24.06
CA GLU A 262 -2.39 -23.05 25.46
C GLU A 262 -2.08 -21.55 25.64
N ASP A 263 -1.04 -21.07 24.99
CA ASP A 263 -0.52 -19.73 25.20
C ASP A 263 -0.99 -18.70 24.16
N GLY A 264 -1.42 -19.17 22.97
CA GLY A 264 -1.78 -18.34 21.84
C GLY A 264 -3.24 -18.53 21.38
N ILE A 265 -3.48 -18.23 20.12
CA ILE A 265 -4.82 -18.29 19.50
C ILE A 265 -5.17 -19.67 18.92
N GLY A 266 -4.39 -20.73 19.23
CA GLY A 266 -4.57 -22.05 18.60
C GLY A 266 -5.87 -22.77 18.93
N ARG A 267 -6.61 -22.32 19.95
CA ARG A 267 -7.96 -22.82 20.29
C ARG A 267 -9.09 -22.01 19.68
N TRP A 268 -8.80 -20.81 19.16
CA TRP A 268 -9.80 -19.95 18.56
C TRP A 268 -10.25 -20.52 17.21
N ALA A 269 -11.54 -20.50 16.93
CA ALA A 269 -12.02 -20.77 15.58
C ALA A 269 -11.53 -19.69 14.62
N GLN A 270 -11.64 -19.92 13.32
CA GLN A 270 -11.30 -18.90 12.32
C GLN A 270 -12.17 -17.67 12.50
N ASP A 271 -13.47 -17.87 12.63
CA ASP A 271 -14.43 -16.77 12.80
C ASP A 271 -14.19 -15.97 14.09
N ASP A 272 -13.69 -16.59 15.16
CA ASP A 272 -13.34 -15.88 16.39
C ASP A 272 -12.23 -14.84 16.15
N VAL A 273 -11.21 -15.22 15.37
CA VAL A 273 -10.10 -14.28 15.03
C VAL A 273 -10.61 -13.16 14.13
N GLU A 274 -11.45 -13.47 13.14
CA GLU A 274 -12.01 -12.46 12.23
C GLU A 274 -12.94 -11.50 12.98
N ILE A 275 -13.80 -11.99 13.89
CA ILE A 275 -14.66 -11.17 14.75
C ILE A 275 -13.81 -10.31 15.69
N PHE A 276 -12.75 -10.87 16.29
CA PHE A 276 -11.84 -10.11 17.12
C PHE A 276 -11.18 -8.96 16.34
N LEU A 277 -10.72 -9.20 15.12
CA LEU A 277 -10.14 -8.17 14.27
C LEU A 277 -11.16 -7.11 13.83
N GLU A 278 -12.44 -7.46 13.78
CA GLU A 278 -13.51 -6.54 13.38
C GLU A 278 -14.03 -5.68 14.51
N ILE A 279 -14.36 -6.28 15.65
CA ILE A 279 -15.04 -5.61 16.76
C ILE A 279 -14.36 -5.80 18.13
N GLY A 280 -13.24 -6.51 18.18
CA GLY A 280 -12.50 -6.73 19.42
C GLY A 280 -13.08 -7.78 20.36
N MET A 281 -14.10 -8.54 19.96
CA MET A 281 -14.76 -9.53 20.81
C MET A 281 -13.95 -10.84 20.84
N MET A 282 -13.62 -11.32 22.05
CA MET A 282 -12.94 -12.58 22.29
C MET A 282 -13.93 -13.75 22.34
N PRO A 283 -13.47 -15.03 22.20
CA PRO A 283 -14.35 -16.21 22.20
C PRO A 283 -15.17 -16.42 23.48
N ASP A 284 -14.72 -15.88 24.59
CA ASP A 284 -15.42 -15.89 25.88
C ASP A 284 -16.46 -14.79 26.05
N GLY A 285 -16.59 -13.90 25.05
CA GLY A 285 -17.50 -12.78 25.01
C GLY A 285 -16.97 -11.49 25.66
N ASP A 286 -15.74 -11.50 26.14
CA ASP A 286 -15.08 -10.28 26.60
C ASP A 286 -14.48 -9.49 25.41
N PHE A 287 -13.99 -8.27 25.67
CA PHE A 287 -13.48 -7.37 24.63
C PHE A 287 -12.01 -7.03 24.85
N ALA A 288 -11.35 -6.74 23.74
CA ALA A 288 -9.97 -6.24 23.75
C ALA A 288 -9.87 -4.94 24.54
N GLY A 289 -8.81 -4.82 25.34
CA GLY A 289 -8.52 -3.62 26.14
C GLY A 289 -7.19 -2.97 25.81
N GLY A 290 -6.93 -1.82 26.42
CA GLY A 290 -5.66 -1.11 26.30
C GLY A 290 -5.34 -0.65 24.89
N SER A 291 -4.09 -0.78 24.49
CA SER A 291 -3.63 -0.31 23.16
C SER A 291 -4.27 -1.06 22.00
N MET A 292 -4.70 -2.32 22.22
CA MET A 292 -5.33 -3.11 21.15
C MET A 292 -6.69 -2.55 20.73
N THR A 293 -7.42 -1.88 21.62
CA THR A 293 -8.68 -1.19 21.26
C THR A 293 -8.44 -0.17 20.15
N ALA A 294 -7.44 0.69 20.26
CA ALA A 294 -7.11 1.65 19.21
C ALA A 294 -6.67 0.98 17.90
N VAL A 295 -5.94 -0.15 17.99
CA VAL A 295 -5.56 -0.93 16.80
C VAL A 295 -6.81 -1.50 16.11
N ILE A 296 -7.80 -1.95 16.86
CA ILE A 296 -9.06 -2.45 16.27
C ILE A 296 -9.81 -1.28 15.64
N ASP A 297 -10.10 -0.23 16.40
CA ASP A 297 -10.94 0.89 15.96
C ASP A 297 -10.36 1.64 14.76
N ASP A 298 -9.05 1.88 14.74
CA ASP A 298 -8.38 2.70 13.74
C ASP A 298 -7.79 1.89 12.57
N ASN A 299 -7.59 0.58 12.74
CA ASN A 299 -6.92 -0.26 11.78
C ASN A 299 -7.77 -1.47 11.36
N THR A 300 -7.86 -2.53 12.20
CA THR A 300 -8.38 -3.83 11.74
C THR A 300 -9.87 -3.84 11.46
N ALA A 301 -10.67 -3.05 12.17
CA ALA A 301 -12.10 -2.86 11.88
C ALA A 301 -12.36 -2.22 10.51
N LYS A 302 -11.39 -1.46 9.98
CA LYS A 302 -11.48 -0.79 8.66
C LYS A 302 -11.01 -1.65 7.51
N LEU A 303 -10.46 -2.84 7.80
CA LEU A 303 -10.05 -3.79 6.78
C LEU A 303 -11.28 -4.46 6.13
N THR A 304 -11.11 -4.87 4.88
CA THR A 304 -12.14 -5.69 4.23
C THR A 304 -12.22 -7.07 4.89
N PRO A 305 -13.37 -7.76 4.81
CA PRO A 305 -13.49 -9.13 5.31
C PRO A 305 -12.43 -10.06 4.73
N GLU A 306 -12.07 -9.88 3.44
CA GLU A 306 -11.06 -10.69 2.75
C GLU A 306 -9.66 -10.47 3.36
N ASP A 307 -9.31 -9.25 3.74
CA ASP A 307 -8.03 -8.94 4.37
C ASP A 307 -7.99 -9.45 5.83
N ARG A 308 -9.08 -9.38 6.58
CA ARG A 308 -9.18 -10.03 7.91
C ARG A 308 -9.05 -11.54 7.82
N ALA A 309 -9.71 -12.17 6.85
CA ALA A 309 -9.58 -13.60 6.58
C ALA A 309 -8.14 -13.97 6.16
N ALA A 310 -7.47 -13.13 5.39
CA ALA A 310 -6.07 -13.31 5.00
C ALA A 310 -5.12 -13.25 6.21
N ILE A 311 -5.30 -12.27 7.10
CA ILE A 311 -4.56 -12.16 8.37
C ILE A 311 -4.78 -13.43 9.21
N THR A 312 -6.03 -13.84 9.39
CA THR A 312 -6.40 -15.04 10.15
C THR A 312 -5.74 -16.28 9.56
N ARG A 313 -5.80 -16.46 8.24
CA ARG A 313 -5.15 -17.56 7.52
C ARG A 313 -3.65 -17.61 7.79
N TYR A 314 -2.97 -16.47 7.71
CA TYR A 314 -1.55 -16.36 7.95
C TYR A 314 -1.19 -16.72 9.40
N LEU A 315 -1.83 -16.09 10.40
CA LEU A 315 -1.54 -16.30 11.82
C LEU A 315 -1.74 -17.77 12.23
N ARG A 316 -2.77 -18.44 11.71
CA ARG A 316 -3.07 -19.85 12.01
C ARG A 316 -2.09 -20.83 11.37
N GLU A 317 -1.31 -20.42 10.40
CA GLU A 317 -0.29 -21.27 9.74
C GLU A 317 1.13 -20.95 10.19
N LEU A 318 1.32 -20.00 11.09
CA LEU A 318 2.63 -19.78 11.72
C LEU A 318 3.06 -20.98 12.56
N PRO A 319 4.36 -21.16 12.81
CA PRO A 319 4.82 -22.08 13.82
C PRO A 319 4.26 -21.72 15.19
N PRO A 320 3.69 -22.69 15.94
CA PRO A 320 3.23 -22.43 17.31
C PRO A 320 4.42 -22.10 18.20
N ARG A 321 4.27 -21.07 19.04
CA ARG A 321 5.28 -20.61 20.01
C ARG A 321 4.70 -20.63 21.40
N GLU A 322 5.48 -21.13 22.38
CA GLU A 322 5.16 -20.91 23.79
C GLU A 322 5.35 -19.43 24.15
N ASN A 323 4.72 -18.98 25.23
CA ASN A 323 4.98 -17.63 25.75
C ASN A 323 6.46 -17.43 26.00
N TYR A 324 7.00 -16.31 25.52
CA TYR A 324 8.37 -15.95 25.84
C TYR A 324 8.54 -15.78 27.37
N PRO A 325 9.54 -16.39 27.99
CA PRO A 325 9.80 -16.20 29.43
C PRO A 325 10.01 -14.74 29.76
N GLN A 326 9.30 -14.25 30.76
CA GLN A 326 9.32 -12.85 31.18
C GLN A 326 10.21 -12.68 32.41
#